data_8f54ae2fe6e5a4281981e92223e730f0
#
_entry.id   8f54ae2fe6e5a4281981e92223e730f0
#
_cell.length_a   1.000
_cell.length_b   1.000
_cell.length_c   1.000
_cell.angle_alpha   90.00
_cell.angle_beta   90.00
_cell.angle_gamma   90.00
#
_symmetry.space_group_name_H-M   'P 1'
#
loop_
_entity.id
_entity.type
_entity.pdbx_description
1 polymer ?
#
loop_
_entity_poly.entity_id
_entity_poly.type
_entity_poly.pdbx_seq_one_letter_code
_entity_poly.pdbx_strand_id
1 'polypeptide(L)'
;MSKRGGLGKGLGAIFGENPNPVPEPVKEIQEQNQKQALDVDIASIKPNPYQPRRVFDTEKLQELAASIKEFGVVQPLVVRQKGQSYELVAGERRLRAATMAGLTTVPAIIKEYDDIKMMEIALVENIQRHDLNPIEEAQGLRRLMAECKLTQEQAAEKVGRSRVAVTNILRLLNLPEAIQGYIVEGKLNMGQAKQLVGLPKPEQQIEIAQAIMENGWSSRFTEQVVRLLKDGKQLKYVQEIVEEVPKAKEKPAKPKRVPSANDVFCRDFEQRLVELLGTKVKVQPKPEEDGRQGGTIQIEYYSAEDLERIYEVLQQGHEDELPTPKPIRRLHV
;
A
#
# COMPACT_ATOMS: atom_id res chain seq x y z
N MET A 1 -63.17 17.60 6.80
CA MET A 1 -62.44 16.83 5.85
C MET A 1 -60.93 17.00 6.18
N SER A 2 -60.36 16.00 6.78
CA SER A 2 -59.02 16.02 7.37
C SER A 2 -57.97 15.60 6.34
N LYS A 3 -56.91 16.42 6.10
CA LYS A 3 -55.75 16.06 5.31
C LYS A 3 -54.71 15.41 6.22
N ARG A 4 -54.49 14.11 6.08
CA ARG A 4 -53.36 13.37 6.66
C ARG A 4 -52.11 13.65 5.82
N GLY A 5 -51.10 14.31 6.41
CA GLY A 5 -49.77 14.47 5.86
C GLY A 5 -48.94 13.23 6.08
N GLY A 6 -48.36 12.70 5.00
CA GLY A 6 -47.50 11.50 5.05
C GLY A 6 -46.11 11.79 5.55
N LEU A 7 -45.74 11.16 6.66
CA LEU A 7 -44.34 11.00 7.14
C LEU A 7 -43.73 9.77 6.48
N GLY A 8 -43.25 9.89 5.25
CA GLY A 8 -42.76 8.72 4.54
C GLY A 8 -41.53 8.93 3.64
N LYS A 9 -40.90 10.12 3.62
CA LYS A 9 -39.74 10.38 2.72
C LYS A 9 -38.40 10.67 3.39
N GLY A 10 -38.31 10.57 4.71
CA GLY A 10 -37.07 10.91 5.45
C GLY A 10 -36.20 9.76 5.88
N LEU A 11 -36.66 8.51 5.83
CA LEU A 11 -35.89 7.37 6.33
C LEU A 11 -35.03 6.67 5.27
N GLY A 12 -35.26 6.88 3.98
CA GLY A 12 -34.42 6.35 2.91
C GLY A 12 -33.07 7.06 2.73
N ALA A 13 -32.92 8.27 3.29
CA ALA A 13 -31.67 9.04 3.18
C ALA A 13 -30.62 8.75 4.28
N ILE A 14 -30.97 7.94 5.28
CA ILE A 14 -30.08 7.63 6.43
C ILE A 14 -29.44 6.23 6.30
N PHE A 15 -30.02 5.35 5.48
CA PHE A 15 -29.38 4.09 5.11
C PHE A 15 -28.78 4.24 3.71
N GLY A 16 -27.65 4.99 3.68
CA GLY A 16 -26.93 5.44 2.52
C GLY A 16 -26.64 4.35 1.51
N GLU A 17 -26.96 4.67 0.29
CA GLU A 17 -26.24 4.17 -0.87
C GLU A 17 -24.74 4.26 -0.59
N ASN A 18 -24.07 3.16 -0.79
CA ASN A 18 -22.63 3.00 -0.58
C ASN A 18 -21.86 4.06 -1.40
N PRO A 19 -21.10 5.00 -0.81
CA PRO A 19 -20.55 6.13 -1.54
C PRO A 19 -19.38 5.81 -2.47
N ASN A 20 -19.04 4.53 -2.64
CA ASN A 20 -18.08 4.06 -3.64
C ASN A 20 -18.73 3.00 -4.54
N PRO A 21 -19.25 3.36 -5.70
CA PRO A 21 -19.63 2.37 -6.69
C PRO A 21 -18.37 1.61 -7.09
N VAL A 22 -18.36 0.30 -6.81
CA VAL A 22 -17.33 -0.61 -7.34
C VAL A 22 -17.34 -0.43 -8.86
N PRO A 23 -16.18 -0.18 -9.51
CA PRO A 23 -16.12 0.02 -10.95
C PRO A 23 -16.85 -1.12 -11.69
N GLU A 24 -17.68 -0.79 -12.67
CA GLU A 24 -18.49 -1.77 -13.42
C GLU A 24 -17.72 -3.01 -13.91
N PRO A 25 -16.45 -2.89 -14.41
CA PRO A 25 -15.68 -4.07 -14.81
C PRO A 25 -15.38 -5.05 -13.67
N VAL A 26 -15.33 -4.57 -12.41
CA VAL A 26 -15.11 -5.46 -11.25
C VAL A 26 -16.38 -6.21 -10.89
N LYS A 27 -17.56 -5.61 -11.06
CA LYS A 27 -18.87 -6.28 -10.87
C LYS A 27 -19.09 -7.36 -11.92
N GLU A 28 -18.81 -7.08 -13.19
CA GLU A 28 -18.94 -8.04 -14.27
C GLU A 28 -18.02 -9.27 -14.11
N ILE A 29 -16.77 -9.05 -13.67
CA ILE A 29 -15.82 -10.14 -13.38
C ILE A 29 -16.31 -10.98 -12.19
N GLN A 30 -16.86 -10.34 -11.15
CA GLN A 30 -17.41 -11.05 -9.99
C GLN A 30 -18.65 -11.87 -10.36
N GLU A 31 -19.55 -11.33 -11.16
CA GLU A 31 -20.74 -12.04 -11.65
C GLU A 31 -20.40 -13.19 -12.58
N GLN A 32 -19.42 -13.04 -13.47
CA GLN A 32 -18.92 -14.11 -14.32
C GLN A 32 -18.27 -15.24 -13.51
N ASN A 33 -17.51 -14.91 -12.48
CA ASN A 33 -16.90 -15.88 -11.59
C ASN A 33 -17.94 -16.64 -10.76
N GLN A 34 -19.02 -15.99 -10.32
CA GLN A 34 -20.13 -16.66 -9.63
C GLN A 34 -20.90 -17.62 -10.56
N LYS A 35 -21.11 -17.26 -11.82
CA LYS A 35 -21.76 -18.13 -12.82
C LYS A 35 -20.96 -19.38 -13.19
N GLN A 36 -19.64 -19.41 -12.92
CA GLN A 36 -18.76 -20.55 -13.19
C GLN A 36 -18.43 -21.35 -11.93
N ALA A 37 -18.92 -20.96 -10.77
CA ALA A 37 -18.68 -21.67 -9.52
C ALA A 37 -19.56 -22.93 -9.44
N LEU A 38 -18.95 -24.03 -9.06
CA LEU A 38 -19.60 -25.30 -8.74
C LEU A 38 -19.50 -25.56 -7.24
N ASP A 39 -20.53 -26.14 -6.65
CA ASP A 39 -20.47 -26.59 -5.26
C ASP A 39 -19.58 -27.82 -5.15
N VAL A 40 -18.50 -27.70 -4.42
CA VAL A 40 -17.49 -28.74 -4.20
C VAL A 40 -17.49 -29.14 -2.73
N ASP A 41 -17.48 -30.46 -2.48
CA ASP A 41 -17.39 -31.03 -1.12
C ASP A 41 -16.06 -30.61 -0.47
N ILE A 42 -16.16 -30.03 0.73
CA ILE A 42 -14.99 -29.58 1.51
C ILE A 42 -14.03 -30.74 1.79
N ALA A 43 -14.55 -31.93 2.06
CA ALA A 43 -13.74 -33.12 2.31
C ALA A 43 -12.90 -33.55 1.11
N SER A 44 -13.30 -33.18 -0.12
CA SER A 44 -12.56 -33.47 -1.33
C SER A 44 -11.45 -32.46 -1.65
N ILE A 45 -11.41 -31.33 -0.92
CA ILE A 45 -10.44 -30.23 -1.17
C ILE A 45 -9.22 -30.41 -0.24
N LYS A 46 -8.08 -30.65 -0.84
CA LYS A 46 -6.79 -30.71 -0.12
C LYS A 46 -6.14 -29.32 -0.08
N PRO A 47 -5.49 -28.95 1.04
CA PRO A 47 -4.71 -27.71 1.13
C PRO A 47 -3.60 -27.65 0.07
N ASN A 48 -3.20 -26.44 -0.32
CA ASN A 48 -2.08 -26.24 -1.23
C ASN A 48 -0.76 -26.69 -0.56
N PRO A 49 -0.02 -27.67 -1.10
CA PRO A 49 1.25 -28.12 -0.53
C PRO A 49 2.35 -27.03 -0.56
N TYR A 50 2.20 -26.02 -1.39
CA TYR A 50 3.16 -24.92 -1.57
C TYR A 50 2.82 -23.68 -0.71
N GLN A 51 1.73 -23.72 0.09
CA GLN A 51 1.30 -22.60 0.94
C GLN A 51 2.25 -22.42 2.13
N PRO A 52 2.97 -21.30 2.26
CA PRO A 52 3.92 -21.08 3.35
C PRO A 52 3.23 -20.68 4.67
N ARG A 53 1.98 -20.21 4.61
CA ARG A 53 1.27 -19.70 5.79
C ARG A 53 0.73 -20.83 6.66
N ARG A 54 1.37 -21.05 7.83
CA ARG A 54 0.95 -22.03 8.84
C ARG A 54 0.21 -21.42 10.02
N VAL A 55 0.45 -20.16 10.32
CA VAL A 55 -0.13 -19.46 11.46
C VAL A 55 -1.24 -18.53 10.96
N PHE A 56 -2.43 -18.73 11.50
CA PHE A 56 -3.60 -17.89 11.21
C PHE A 56 -4.07 -17.28 12.53
N ASP A 57 -4.45 -16.01 12.47
CA ASP A 57 -5.09 -15.30 13.55
C ASP A 57 -6.47 -15.94 13.82
N THR A 58 -6.60 -16.54 14.99
CA THR A 58 -7.79 -17.33 15.38
C THR A 58 -9.02 -16.46 15.51
N GLU A 59 -8.89 -15.24 16.06
CA GLU A 59 -10.00 -14.32 16.25
C GLU A 59 -10.59 -13.88 14.89
N LYS A 60 -9.73 -13.42 13.98
CA LYS A 60 -10.15 -13.04 12.62
C LYS A 60 -10.70 -14.20 11.79
N LEU A 61 -10.31 -15.44 12.12
CA LEU A 61 -10.84 -16.61 11.46
C LEU A 61 -12.24 -16.95 12.00
N GLN A 62 -12.48 -16.79 13.30
CA GLN A 62 -13.80 -16.96 13.94
C GLN A 62 -14.81 -15.92 13.43
N GLU A 63 -14.41 -14.65 13.32
CA GLU A 63 -15.26 -13.60 12.72
C GLU A 63 -15.67 -13.97 11.29
N LEU A 64 -14.71 -14.44 10.49
CA LEU A 64 -15.00 -14.87 9.11
C LEU A 64 -15.92 -16.10 9.11
N ALA A 65 -15.75 -17.06 10.03
CA ALA A 65 -16.61 -18.24 10.14
C ALA A 65 -18.04 -17.85 10.52
N ALA A 66 -18.23 -16.88 11.43
CA ALA A 66 -19.54 -16.37 11.78
C ALA A 66 -20.24 -15.73 10.57
N SER A 67 -19.53 -14.89 9.81
CA SER A 67 -20.05 -14.30 8.57
C SER A 67 -20.40 -15.37 7.51
N ILE A 68 -19.55 -16.37 7.34
CA ILE A 68 -19.82 -17.47 6.39
C ILE A 68 -21.00 -18.33 6.82
N LYS A 69 -21.24 -18.49 8.11
CA LYS A 69 -22.39 -19.21 8.64
C LYS A 69 -23.71 -18.48 8.32
N GLU A 70 -23.69 -17.16 8.30
CA GLU A 70 -24.86 -16.32 8.04
C GLU A 70 -25.14 -16.13 6.54
N PHE A 71 -24.10 -15.80 5.78
CA PHE A 71 -24.23 -15.38 4.36
C PHE A 71 -23.69 -16.41 3.37
N GLY A 72 -23.12 -17.52 3.84
CA GLY A 72 -22.39 -18.46 2.97
C GLY A 72 -21.05 -17.91 2.49
N VAL A 73 -20.39 -18.64 1.60
CA VAL A 73 -19.13 -18.23 0.96
C VAL A 73 -19.46 -17.38 -0.27
N VAL A 74 -19.53 -16.06 -0.10
CA VAL A 74 -19.89 -15.11 -1.18
C VAL A 74 -18.86 -15.12 -2.32
N GLN A 75 -17.57 -15.17 -2.01
CA GLN A 75 -16.51 -15.23 -3.02
C GLN A 75 -16.04 -16.68 -3.20
N PRO A 76 -16.20 -17.30 -4.39
CA PRO A 76 -15.79 -18.67 -4.63
C PRO A 76 -14.31 -18.94 -4.34
N LEU A 77 -13.99 -20.16 -3.92
CA LEU A 77 -12.63 -20.65 -3.85
C LEU A 77 -12.11 -20.88 -5.27
N VAL A 78 -10.79 -20.93 -5.45
CA VAL A 78 -10.17 -21.40 -6.67
C VAL A 78 -9.49 -22.73 -6.37
N VAL A 79 -9.84 -23.76 -7.11
CA VAL A 79 -9.30 -25.12 -6.96
C VAL A 79 -8.79 -25.65 -8.29
N ARG A 80 -7.86 -26.60 -8.27
CA ARG A 80 -7.52 -27.41 -9.43
C ARG A 80 -7.94 -28.87 -9.22
N GLN A 81 -8.28 -29.54 -10.27
CA GLN A 81 -8.56 -30.97 -10.20
C GLN A 81 -7.25 -31.76 -10.20
N LYS A 82 -7.15 -32.76 -9.30
CA LYS A 82 -6.03 -33.70 -9.23
C LYS A 82 -6.56 -35.13 -8.99
N GLY A 83 -6.75 -35.85 -10.05
CA GLY A 83 -7.40 -37.14 -10.03
C GLY A 83 -8.88 -37.02 -9.58
N GLN A 84 -9.27 -37.71 -8.53
CA GLN A 84 -10.62 -37.66 -7.96
C GLN A 84 -10.77 -36.62 -6.81
N SER A 85 -9.75 -35.84 -6.52
CA SER A 85 -9.77 -34.81 -5.48
C SER A 85 -9.42 -33.44 -6.07
N TYR A 86 -9.64 -32.41 -5.28
CA TYR A 86 -9.27 -31.05 -5.61
C TYR A 86 -8.10 -30.57 -4.74
N GLU A 87 -7.22 -29.74 -5.30
CA GLU A 87 -6.21 -29.02 -4.54
C GLU A 87 -6.55 -27.53 -4.54
N LEU A 88 -6.49 -26.92 -3.37
CA LEU A 88 -6.79 -25.49 -3.21
C LEU A 88 -5.71 -24.64 -3.89
N VAL A 89 -6.12 -23.72 -4.78
CA VAL A 89 -5.23 -22.72 -5.40
C VAL A 89 -5.23 -21.45 -4.60
N ALA A 90 -6.42 -20.91 -4.28
CA ALA A 90 -6.60 -19.70 -3.50
C ALA A 90 -7.85 -19.77 -2.64
N GLY A 91 -7.83 -19.15 -1.47
CA GLY A 91 -8.96 -19.08 -0.54
C GLY A 91 -8.80 -19.89 0.75
N GLU A 92 -7.59 -20.20 1.21
CA GLU A 92 -7.31 -20.98 2.43
C GLU A 92 -8.09 -20.49 3.65
N ARG A 93 -8.14 -19.17 3.89
CA ARG A 93 -8.91 -18.61 5.02
C ARG A 93 -10.40 -18.91 4.89
N ARG A 94 -10.96 -18.82 3.67
CA ARG A 94 -12.37 -19.12 3.41
C ARG A 94 -12.68 -20.60 3.57
N LEU A 95 -11.81 -21.49 3.11
CA LEU A 95 -11.95 -22.93 3.29
C LEU A 95 -11.97 -23.29 4.78
N ARG A 96 -11.02 -22.79 5.58
CA ARG A 96 -10.96 -23.04 7.02
C ARG A 96 -12.17 -22.46 7.74
N ALA A 97 -12.55 -21.24 7.43
CA ALA A 97 -13.70 -20.60 8.04
C ALA A 97 -15.01 -21.32 7.67
N ALA A 98 -15.18 -21.82 6.45
CA ALA A 98 -16.31 -22.64 6.02
C ALA A 98 -16.37 -23.98 6.77
N THR A 99 -15.22 -24.62 6.98
CA THR A 99 -15.10 -25.84 7.81
C THR A 99 -15.50 -25.56 9.25
N MET A 100 -15.03 -24.43 9.84
CA MET A 100 -15.40 -24.02 11.20
C MET A 100 -16.90 -23.66 11.31
N ALA A 101 -17.48 -23.11 10.26
CA ALA A 101 -18.93 -22.80 10.17
C ALA A 101 -19.80 -24.06 10.01
N GLY A 102 -19.20 -25.25 9.78
CA GLY A 102 -19.90 -26.53 9.62
C GLY A 102 -20.51 -26.74 8.26
N LEU A 103 -20.05 -26.02 7.20
CA LEU A 103 -20.49 -26.24 5.84
C LEU A 103 -19.93 -27.58 5.31
N THR A 104 -20.71 -28.27 4.49
CA THR A 104 -20.30 -29.51 3.81
C THR A 104 -19.76 -29.21 2.41
N THR A 105 -20.26 -28.17 1.74
CA THR A 105 -19.86 -27.75 0.40
C THR A 105 -19.50 -26.29 0.38
N VAL A 106 -18.69 -25.89 -0.61
CA VAL A 106 -18.31 -24.49 -0.87
C VAL A 106 -18.31 -24.22 -2.37
N PRO A 107 -18.72 -23.01 -2.80
CA PRO A 107 -18.60 -22.62 -4.19
C PRO A 107 -17.13 -22.52 -4.59
N ALA A 108 -16.74 -23.21 -5.65
CA ALA A 108 -15.37 -23.23 -6.15
C ALA A 108 -15.32 -23.13 -7.67
N ILE A 109 -14.33 -22.40 -8.18
CA ILE A 109 -14.01 -22.33 -9.60
C ILE A 109 -12.88 -23.32 -9.87
N ILE A 110 -13.13 -24.27 -10.76
CA ILE A 110 -12.14 -25.27 -11.14
C ILE A 110 -11.27 -24.67 -12.26
N LYS A 111 -9.94 -24.67 -12.05
CA LYS A 111 -8.96 -24.23 -13.07
C LYS A 111 -7.98 -25.34 -13.35
N GLU A 112 -7.58 -25.46 -14.61
CA GLU A 112 -6.52 -26.37 -15.01
C GLU A 112 -5.17 -25.71 -14.83
N TYR A 113 -4.46 -26.05 -13.75
CA TYR A 113 -3.13 -25.57 -13.46
C TYR A 113 -2.17 -26.74 -13.25
N ASP A 114 -0.98 -26.66 -13.84
CA ASP A 114 0.11 -27.57 -13.55
C ASP A 114 0.77 -27.24 -12.19
N ASP A 115 1.70 -28.08 -11.76
CA ASP A 115 2.39 -27.90 -10.47
C ASP A 115 3.24 -26.62 -10.44
N ILE A 116 3.84 -26.22 -11.57
CA ILE A 116 4.62 -24.99 -11.69
C ILE A 116 3.71 -23.77 -11.50
N LYS A 117 2.56 -23.77 -12.15
CA LYS A 117 1.59 -22.67 -12.02
C LYS A 117 1.01 -22.56 -10.63
N MET A 118 0.73 -23.70 -9.97
CA MET A 118 0.30 -23.74 -8.57
C MET A 118 1.34 -23.12 -7.64
N MET A 119 2.60 -23.45 -7.82
CA MET A 119 3.72 -22.91 -7.06
C MET A 119 3.91 -21.42 -7.33
N GLU A 120 3.86 -21.00 -8.61
CA GLU A 120 3.91 -19.59 -9.00
C GLU A 120 2.87 -18.75 -8.25
N ILE A 121 1.60 -19.18 -8.31
CA ILE A 121 0.47 -18.46 -7.67
C ILE A 121 0.72 -18.35 -6.17
N ALA A 122 1.11 -19.44 -5.49
CA ALA A 122 1.35 -19.44 -4.05
C ALA A 122 2.52 -18.52 -3.66
N LEU A 123 3.60 -18.51 -4.45
CA LEU A 123 4.77 -17.66 -4.18
C LEU A 123 4.47 -16.19 -4.45
N VAL A 124 3.75 -15.86 -5.52
CA VAL A 124 3.35 -14.49 -5.84
C VAL A 124 2.41 -13.94 -4.77
N GLU A 125 1.37 -14.71 -4.34
CA GLU A 125 0.47 -14.31 -3.25
C GLU A 125 1.26 -14.01 -1.98
N ASN A 126 2.21 -14.87 -1.62
CA ASN A 126 3.03 -14.68 -0.43
C ASN A 126 3.92 -13.42 -0.51
N ILE A 127 4.53 -13.15 -1.69
CA ILE A 127 5.38 -11.96 -1.89
C ILE A 127 4.55 -10.67 -1.85
N GLN A 128 3.30 -10.70 -2.27
CA GLN A 128 2.40 -9.53 -2.26
C GLN A 128 1.82 -9.20 -0.88
N ARG A 129 2.20 -9.94 0.17
CA ARG A 129 1.78 -9.64 1.54
C ARG A 129 2.42 -8.33 2.03
N HIS A 130 1.65 -7.57 2.80
CA HIS A 130 2.10 -6.29 3.36
C HIS A 130 2.98 -6.40 4.62
N ASP A 131 3.06 -7.59 5.21
CA ASP A 131 3.74 -7.86 6.48
C ASP A 131 5.14 -8.50 6.32
N LEU A 132 5.65 -8.62 5.09
CA LEU A 132 6.98 -9.17 4.83
C LEU A 132 8.07 -8.14 5.12
N ASN A 133 9.14 -8.61 5.77
CA ASN A 133 10.36 -7.82 5.84
C ASN A 133 11.14 -7.88 4.51
N PRO A 134 12.07 -6.93 4.24
CA PRO A 134 12.79 -6.86 2.96
C PRO A 134 13.63 -8.11 2.62
N ILE A 135 14.11 -8.83 3.62
CA ILE A 135 14.91 -10.05 3.42
C ILE A 135 13.99 -11.22 3.07
N GLU A 136 12.85 -11.36 3.73
CA GLU A 136 11.83 -12.36 3.38
C GLU A 136 11.31 -12.14 1.96
N GLU A 137 11.05 -10.88 1.58
CA GLU A 137 10.65 -10.53 0.22
C GLU A 137 11.72 -10.92 -0.80
N ALA A 138 13.00 -10.64 -0.51
CA ALA A 138 14.12 -11.02 -1.36
C ALA A 138 14.25 -12.55 -1.52
N GLN A 139 14.07 -13.29 -0.43
CA GLN A 139 14.09 -14.76 -0.45
C GLN A 139 12.92 -15.31 -1.25
N GLY A 140 11.71 -14.74 -1.09
CA GLY A 140 10.53 -15.10 -1.87
C GLY A 140 10.73 -14.88 -3.35
N LEU A 141 11.27 -13.72 -3.75
CA LEU A 141 11.59 -13.41 -5.15
C LEU A 141 12.64 -14.37 -5.73
N ARG A 142 13.71 -14.66 -4.98
CA ARG A 142 14.73 -15.62 -5.40
C ARG A 142 14.14 -17.01 -5.61
N ARG A 143 13.28 -17.46 -4.71
CA ARG A 143 12.58 -18.74 -4.81
C ARG A 143 11.64 -18.78 -6.01
N LEU A 144 10.85 -17.74 -6.21
CA LEU A 144 9.95 -17.61 -7.38
C LEU A 144 10.74 -17.76 -8.69
N MET A 145 11.87 -17.06 -8.81
CA MET A 145 12.72 -17.14 -10.01
C MET A 145 13.32 -18.53 -10.20
N ALA A 146 13.81 -19.17 -9.15
CA ALA A 146 14.44 -20.48 -9.23
C ALA A 146 13.45 -21.60 -9.57
N GLU A 147 12.32 -21.67 -8.85
CA GLU A 147 11.33 -22.74 -8.97
C GLU A 147 10.52 -22.63 -10.28
N CYS A 148 10.19 -21.39 -10.69
CA CYS A 148 9.41 -21.15 -11.91
C CYS A 148 10.29 -20.82 -13.13
N LYS A 149 11.63 -20.88 -13.00
CA LYS A 149 12.61 -20.57 -14.06
C LYS A 149 12.39 -19.21 -14.71
N LEU A 150 12.06 -18.19 -13.91
CA LEU A 150 11.77 -16.85 -14.39
C LEU A 150 13.01 -15.95 -14.39
N THR A 151 13.10 -15.05 -15.36
CA THR A 151 14.03 -13.93 -15.34
C THR A 151 13.58 -12.87 -14.32
N GLN A 152 14.47 -11.95 -13.94
CA GLN A 152 14.13 -10.84 -13.04
C GLN A 152 13.01 -9.95 -13.60
N GLU A 153 12.94 -9.79 -14.91
CA GLU A 153 11.91 -9.02 -15.59
C GLU A 153 10.55 -9.69 -15.49
N GLN A 154 10.49 -10.99 -15.81
CA GLN A 154 9.28 -11.79 -15.66
C GLN A 154 8.79 -11.87 -14.22
N ALA A 155 9.70 -12.05 -13.25
CA ALA A 155 9.35 -12.04 -11.83
C ALA A 155 8.79 -10.68 -11.40
N ALA A 156 9.37 -9.57 -11.88
CA ALA A 156 8.90 -8.22 -11.61
C ALA A 156 7.47 -8.00 -12.13
N GLU A 157 7.19 -8.41 -13.36
CA GLU A 157 5.85 -8.37 -13.95
C GLU A 157 4.84 -9.16 -13.11
N LYS A 158 5.20 -10.39 -12.70
CA LYS A 158 4.31 -11.27 -11.90
C LYS A 158 3.95 -10.66 -10.54
N VAL A 159 4.89 -9.97 -9.88
CA VAL A 159 4.64 -9.37 -8.57
C VAL A 159 4.13 -7.91 -8.65
N GLY A 160 3.98 -7.35 -9.88
CA GLY A 160 3.53 -5.97 -10.08
C GLY A 160 4.56 -4.91 -9.67
N ARG A 161 5.87 -5.20 -9.79
CA ARG A 161 6.96 -4.28 -9.46
C ARG A 161 7.84 -3.98 -10.67
N SER A 162 8.62 -2.89 -10.61
CA SER A 162 9.61 -2.62 -11.65
C SER A 162 10.80 -3.60 -11.53
N ARG A 163 11.43 -3.95 -12.66
CA ARG A 163 12.66 -4.75 -12.71
C ARG A 163 13.76 -4.19 -11.80
N VAL A 164 13.90 -2.85 -11.77
CA VAL A 164 14.89 -2.17 -10.93
C VAL A 164 14.61 -2.40 -9.44
N ALA A 165 13.34 -2.38 -9.02
CA ALA A 165 12.96 -2.66 -7.64
C ALA A 165 13.32 -4.11 -7.27
N VAL A 166 12.96 -5.09 -8.09
CA VAL A 166 13.28 -6.51 -7.89
C VAL A 166 14.79 -6.73 -7.81
N THR A 167 15.56 -6.13 -8.73
CA THR A 167 17.04 -6.22 -8.70
C THR A 167 17.61 -5.66 -7.39
N ASN A 168 17.11 -4.52 -6.90
CA ASN A 168 17.58 -3.92 -5.65
C ASN A 168 17.24 -4.77 -4.44
N ILE A 169 16.07 -5.37 -4.40
CA ILE A 169 15.64 -6.27 -3.32
C ILE A 169 16.50 -7.53 -3.30
N LEU A 170 16.68 -8.18 -4.45
CA LEU A 170 17.52 -9.40 -4.56
C LEU A 170 18.97 -9.16 -4.14
N ARG A 171 19.53 -7.97 -4.41
CA ARG A 171 20.89 -7.62 -4.02
C ARG A 171 21.11 -7.57 -2.51
N LEU A 172 20.07 -7.41 -1.70
CA LEU A 172 20.17 -7.46 -0.24
C LEU A 172 20.66 -8.82 0.26
N LEU A 173 20.37 -9.90 -0.46
CA LEU A 173 20.83 -11.24 -0.13
C LEU A 173 22.34 -11.44 -0.33
N ASN A 174 23.03 -10.49 -0.96
CA ASN A 174 24.48 -10.49 -1.11
C ASN A 174 25.19 -9.81 0.08
N LEU A 175 24.44 -9.20 1.00
CA LEU A 175 25.02 -8.63 2.21
C LEU A 175 25.36 -9.74 3.22
N PRO A 176 26.38 -9.54 4.08
CA PRO A 176 26.65 -10.43 5.21
C PRO A 176 25.40 -10.68 6.07
N GLU A 177 25.29 -11.88 6.62
CA GLU A 177 24.14 -12.29 7.46
C GLU A 177 23.89 -11.33 8.63
N ALA A 178 24.96 -10.80 9.25
CA ALA A 178 24.82 -9.81 10.31
C ALA A 178 24.04 -8.57 9.85
N ILE A 179 24.31 -8.06 8.64
CA ILE A 179 23.60 -6.90 8.08
C ILE A 179 22.18 -7.27 7.69
N GLN A 180 21.96 -8.47 7.14
CA GLN A 180 20.60 -8.96 6.89
C GLN A 180 19.80 -9.04 8.19
N GLY A 181 20.40 -9.46 9.30
CA GLY A 181 19.80 -9.41 10.62
C GLY A 181 19.37 -8.00 11.05
N TYR A 182 20.25 -7.00 10.85
CA TYR A 182 19.92 -5.60 11.17
C TYR A 182 18.74 -5.05 10.34
N ILE A 183 18.60 -5.52 9.09
CA ILE A 183 17.45 -5.15 8.25
C ILE A 183 16.15 -5.78 8.78
N VAL A 184 16.20 -7.08 9.16
CA VAL A 184 15.05 -7.79 9.73
C VAL A 184 14.59 -7.16 11.04
N GLU A 185 15.53 -6.74 11.89
CA GLU A 185 15.27 -6.06 13.17
C GLU A 185 14.84 -4.58 12.98
N GLY A 186 14.81 -4.07 11.75
CA GLY A 186 14.46 -2.68 11.46
C GLY A 186 15.52 -1.65 11.88
N LYS A 187 16.72 -2.08 12.30
CA LYS A 187 17.84 -1.20 12.66
C LYS A 187 18.45 -0.51 11.44
N LEU A 188 18.35 -1.13 10.27
CA LEU A 188 18.75 -0.56 8.98
C LEU A 188 17.54 -0.53 8.04
N ASN A 189 17.30 0.62 7.42
CA ASN A 189 16.26 0.73 6.41
C ASN A 189 16.76 0.33 5.01
N MET A 190 15.82 0.07 4.09
CA MET A 190 16.11 -0.35 2.72
C MET A 190 17.05 0.62 1.97
N GLY A 191 16.90 1.93 2.21
CA GLY A 191 17.71 2.97 1.55
C GLY A 191 19.19 2.91 1.97
N GLN A 192 19.44 2.66 3.26
CA GLN A 192 20.80 2.46 3.81
C GLN A 192 21.39 1.15 3.33
N ALA A 193 20.65 0.05 3.45
CA ALA A 193 21.10 -1.28 3.03
C ALA A 193 21.49 -1.34 1.55
N LYS A 194 20.71 -0.68 0.67
CA LYS A 194 21.02 -0.58 -0.76
C LYS A 194 22.40 0.04 -1.03
N GLN A 195 22.82 1.02 -0.25
CA GLN A 195 24.13 1.67 -0.41
C GLN A 195 25.25 0.72 -0.02
N LEU A 196 25.08 -0.06 1.07
CA LEU A 196 26.06 -1.02 1.55
C LEU A 196 26.37 -2.11 0.53
N VAL A 197 25.39 -2.57 -0.23
CA VAL A 197 25.60 -3.54 -1.33
C VAL A 197 26.61 -3.04 -2.37
N GLY A 198 26.80 -1.72 -2.45
CA GLY A 198 27.77 -1.12 -3.38
C GLY A 198 29.24 -1.23 -2.93
N LEU A 199 29.52 -1.61 -1.69
CA LEU A 199 30.90 -1.77 -1.18
C LEU A 199 31.43 -3.16 -1.52
N PRO A 200 32.71 -3.27 -1.95
CA PRO A 200 33.26 -4.53 -2.42
C PRO A 200 33.70 -5.51 -1.31
N LYS A 201 33.95 -4.99 -0.10
CA LYS A 201 34.49 -5.80 1.02
C LYS A 201 33.44 -6.00 2.10
N PRO A 202 33.16 -7.26 2.51
CA PRO A 202 32.19 -7.54 3.59
C PRO A 202 32.52 -6.84 4.92
N GLU A 203 33.84 -6.74 5.25
CA GLU A 203 34.28 -6.07 6.48
C GLU A 203 33.90 -4.59 6.48
N GLN A 204 34.09 -3.91 5.35
CA GLN A 204 33.68 -2.51 5.18
C GLN A 204 32.15 -2.34 5.24
N GLN A 205 31.41 -3.30 4.70
CA GLN A 205 29.95 -3.27 4.78
C GLN A 205 29.49 -3.34 6.23
N ILE A 206 30.10 -4.22 7.06
CA ILE A 206 29.75 -4.36 8.49
C ILE A 206 30.16 -3.10 9.26
N GLU A 207 31.37 -2.58 9.05
CA GLU A 207 31.88 -1.37 9.71
C GLU A 207 30.98 -0.15 9.44
N ILE A 208 30.57 0.05 8.18
CA ILE A 208 29.67 1.14 7.82
C ILE A 208 28.26 0.91 8.36
N ALA A 209 27.78 -0.34 8.39
CA ALA A 209 26.48 -0.65 8.98
C ALA A 209 26.44 -0.29 10.47
N GLN A 210 27.52 -0.59 11.21
CA GLN A 210 27.65 -0.21 12.62
C GLN A 210 27.68 1.31 12.80
N ALA A 211 28.50 2.01 11.98
CA ALA A 211 28.55 3.47 12.01
C ALA A 211 27.20 4.14 11.70
N ILE A 212 26.41 3.57 10.78
CA ILE A 212 25.05 4.03 10.49
C ILE A 212 24.16 3.94 11.74
N MET A 213 24.22 2.82 12.46
CA MET A 213 23.39 2.57 13.64
C MET A 213 23.82 3.44 14.82
N GLU A 214 25.13 3.59 15.06
CA GLU A 214 25.69 4.39 16.16
C GLU A 214 25.41 5.90 15.98
N ASN A 215 25.54 6.39 14.76
CA ASN A 215 25.44 7.82 14.48
C ASN A 215 24.07 8.22 13.89
N GLY A 216 23.15 7.31 13.66
CA GLY A 216 21.83 7.60 13.11
C GLY A 216 21.85 8.20 11.70
N TRP A 217 22.76 7.75 10.83
CA TRP A 217 22.92 8.34 9.49
C TRP A 217 21.68 8.19 8.64
N SER A 218 21.32 9.25 7.92
CA SER A 218 20.25 9.16 6.92
C SER A 218 20.70 8.38 5.67
N SER A 219 19.74 7.86 4.90
CA SER A 219 20.06 7.15 3.64
C SER A 219 20.86 8.01 2.65
N ARG A 220 20.59 9.33 2.60
CA ARG A 220 21.34 10.27 1.75
C ARG A 220 22.78 10.46 2.22
N PHE A 221 22.97 10.54 3.52
CA PHE A 221 24.29 10.66 4.11
C PHE A 221 25.08 9.36 3.90
N THR A 222 24.48 8.20 4.12
CA THR A 222 25.06 6.90 3.82
C THR A 222 25.51 6.80 2.36
N GLU A 223 24.72 7.30 1.41
CA GLU A 223 25.07 7.33 0.00
C GLU A 223 26.35 8.15 -0.27
N GLN A 224 26.46 9.33 0.36
CA GLN A 224 27.66 10.18 0.24
C GLN A 224 28.92 9.49 0.81
N VAL A 225 28.79 8.88 2.00
CA VAL A 225 29.88 8.13 2.64
C VAL A 225 30.34 6.98 1.75
N VAL A 226 29.41 6.15 1.27
CA VAL A 226 29.74 5.02 0.39
C VAL A 226 30.39 5.49 -0.92
N ARG A 227 29.96 6.62 -1.47
CA ARG A 227 30.57 7.21 -2.67
C ARG A 227 32.03 7.61 -2.42
N LEU A 228 32.31 8.30 -1.31
CA LEU A 228 33.66 8.71 -0.94
C LEU A 228 34.60 7.50 -0.73
N LEU A 229 34.09 6.42 -0.13
CA LEU A 229 34.84 5.18 0.06
C LEU A 229 35.15 4.49 -1.27
N LYS A 230 34.22 4.52 -2.23
CA LYS A 230 34.46 4.01 -3.59
C LYS A 230 35.53 4.79 -4.35
N ASP A 231 35.60 6.10 -4.10
CA ASP A 231 36.62 6.99 -4.67
C ASP A 231 38.01 6.84 -3.96
N GLY A 232 38.15 5.82 -3.10
CA GLY A 232 39.42 5.47 -2.46
C GLY A 232 39.76 6.30 -1.22
N LYS A 233 38.86 7.10 -0.69
CA LYS A 233 39.07 7.87 0.54
C LYS A 233 39.00 6.94 1.75
N GLN A 234 39.89 7.14 2.73
CA GLN A 234 39.90 6.34 3.96
C GLN A 234 38.75 6.71 4.88
N LEU A 235 38.21 5.76 5.65
CA LEU A 235 37.09 5.94 6.57
C LEU A 235 37.37 7.04 7.62
N LYS A 236 38.60 7.17 8.11
CA LYS A 236 39.04 8.24 9.02
C LYS A 236 38.73 9.65 8.48
N TYR A 237 38.97 9.87 7.19
CA TYR A 237 38.65 11.15 6.54
C TYR A 237 37.13 11.40 6.44
N VAL A 238 36.37 10.32 6.30
CA VAL A 238 34.90 10.41 6.31
C VAL A 238 34.37 10.73 7.69
N GLN A 239 35.00 10.24 8.76
CA GLN A 239 34.66 10.58 10.15
C GLN A 239 34.95 12.05 10.46
N GLU A 240 36.05 12.63 9.97
CA GLU A 240 36.33 14.07 10.07
C GLU A 240 35.27 14.91 9.36
N ILE A 241 34.83 14.50 8.16
CA ILE A 241 33.73 15.16 7.44
C ILE A 241 32.40 15.03 8.23
N VAL A 242 32.18 13.91 8.94
CA VAL A 242 31.01 13.68 9.78
C VAL A 242 30.98 14.61 10.99
N GLU A 243 32.14 14.90 11.57
CA GLU A 243 32.25 15.85 12.70
C GLU A 243 32.05 17.29 12.25
N GLU A 244 32.43 17.65 11.01
CA GLU A 244 32.22 18.99 10.42
C GLU A 244 30.81 19.19 9.88
N VAL A 245 30.08 18.12 9.46
CA VAL A 245 28.66 18.23 9.12
C VAL A 245 27.88 18.32 10.43
N PRO A 246 27.26 19.48 10.75
CA PRO A 246 26.45 19.57 11.96
C PRO A 246 25.48 18.41 11.93
N LYS A 247 25.52 17.53 12.99
CA LYS A 247 24.56 16.44 13.21
C LYS A 247 23.23 16.94 12.72
N ALA A 248 22.72 16.37 11.61
CA ALA A 248 21.49 16.88 11.03
C ALA A 248 20.56 16.99 12.21
N LYS A 249 20.34 18.24 12.66
CA LYS A 249 19.41 18.51 13.74
C LYS A 249 18.27 17.63 13.37
N GLU A 250 17.98 16.61 14.20
CA GLU A 250 16.67 15.98 14.15
C GLU A 250 15.76 17.14 13.85
N LYS A 251 15.17 17.17 12.66
CA LYS A 251 14.12 18.16 12.43
C LYS A 251 13.24 17.87 13.59
N PRO A 252 13.17 18.74 14.61
CA PRO A 252 12.38 18.48 15.79
C PRO A 252 11.05 18.09 15.19
N ALA A 253 10.55 16.89 15.53
CA ALA A 253 9.29 16.39 15.03
C ALA A 253 8.41 17.61 15.11
N LYS A 254 8.05 18.20 13.94
CA LYS A 254 7.43 19.54 13.88
C LYS A 254 6.44 19.52 15.00
N PRO A 255 6.58 20.34 16.06
CA PRO A 255 5.66 20.27 17.17
C PRO A 255 4.32 20.24 16.49
N LYS A 256 3.45 19.26 16.80
CA LYS A 256 2.12 19.18 16.20
C LYS A 256 1.54 20.56 16.42
N ARG A 257 1.72 21.46 15.45
CA ARG A 257 1.15 22.78 15.48
C ARG A 257 -0.30 22.51 15.67
N VAL A 258 -0.85 22.96 16.76
CA VAL A 258 -2.28 23.05 16.92
C VAL A 258 -2.73 23.79 15.66
N PRO A 259 -3.56 23.18 14.80
CA PRO A 259 -3.91 23.78 13.53
C PRO A 259 -4.46 25.17 13.83
N SER A 260 -3.88 26.21 13.26
CA SER A 260 -4.45 27.56 13.37
C SER A 260 -5.81 27.55 12.67
N ALA A 261 -6.71 28.44 13.05
CA ALA A 261 -8.00 28.59 12.38
C ALA A 261 -7.82 28.73 10.85
N ASN A 262 -6.72 29.31 10.42
CA ASN A 262 -6.34 29.49 9.02
C ASN A 262 -5.91 28.15 8.35
N ASP A 263 -5.22 27.27 9.09
CA ASP A 263 -4.85 25.94 8.57
C ASP A 263 -6.08 25.03 8.38
N VAL A 264 -7.08 25.18 9.27
CA VAL A 264 -8.36 24.45 9.15
C VAL A 264 -9.15 24.96 7.94
N PHE A 265 -9.21 26.29 7.77
CA PHE A 265 -9.87 26.92 6.63
C PHE A 265 -9.21 26.50 5.29
N CYS A 266 -7.87 26.53 5.22
CA CYS A 266 -7.16 26.12 4.00
C CYS A 266 -7.39 24.65 3.65
N ARG A 267 -7.48 23.75 4.65
CA ARG A 267 -7.78 22.32 4.41
C ARG A 267 -9.22 22.09 3.92
N ASP A 268 -10.19 22.75 4.54
CA ASP A 268 -11.58 22.66 4.11
C ASP A 268 -11.76 23.18 2.68
N PHE A 269 -11.08 24.29 2.37
CA PHE A 269 -11.10 24.89 1.03
C PHE A 269 -10.38 24.02 0.00
N GLU A 270 -9.23 23.40 0.36
CA GLU A 270 -8.51 22.43 -0.45
C GLU A 270 -9.40 21.23 -0.81
N GLN A 271 -10.13 20.68 0.17
CA GLN A 271 -11.02 19.55 -0.04
C GLN A 271 -12.18 19.90 -0.98
N ARG A 272 -12.81 21.06 -0.82
CA ARG A 272 -13.87 21.53 -1.73
C ARG A 272 -13.38 21.73 -3.16
N LEU A 273 -12.16 22.26 -3.33
CA LEU A 273 -11.58 22.41 -4.66
C LEU A 273 -11.24 21.07 -5.31
N VAL A 274 -10.78 20.07 -4.53
CA VAL A 274 -10.56 18.71 -5.01
C VAL A 274 -11.86 18.07 -5.46
N GLU A 275 -12.94 18.24 -4.70
CA GLU A 275 -14.28 17.73 -5.05
C GLU A 275 -14.83 18.41 -6.30
N LEU A 276 -14.64 19.73 -6.45
CA LEU A 276 -15.12 20.50 -7.59
C LEU A 276 -14.37 20.20 -8.88
N LEU A 277 -13.02 20.17 -8.80
CA LEU A 277 -12.15 20.05 -9.96
C LEU A 277 -11.81 18.60 -10.34
N GLY A 278 -12.09 17.63 -9.45
CA GLY A 278 -11.81 16.21 -9.68
C GLY A 278 -10.33 15.89 -9.84
N THR A 279 -9.44 16.79 -9.37
CA THR A 279 -7.99 16.64 -9.45
C THR A 279 -7.32 17.09 -8.16
N LYS A 280 -6.02 16.80 -8.00
CA LYS A 280 -5.28 17.14 -6.81
C LYS A 280 -4.99 18.64 -6.75
N VAL A 281 -5.49 19.28 -5.71
CA VAL A 281 -5.29 20.70 -5.40
C VAL A 281 -4.51 20.83 -4.11
N LYS A 282 -3.65 21.85 -4.01
CA LYS A 282 -2.89 22.17 -2.82
C LYS A 282 -2.93 23.65 -2.54
N VAL A 283 -3.37 24.03 -1.34
CA VAL A 283 -3.46 25.42 -0.88
C VAL A 283 -2.35 25.69 0.13
N GLN A 284 -1.46 26.64 -0.20
CA GLN A 284 -0.31 27.01 0.64
C GLN A 284 -0.44 28.48 1.05
N PRO A 285 -0.76 28.79 2.31
CA PRO A 285 -0.74 30.15 2.79
C PRO A 285 0.69 30.68 2.84
N LYS A 286 0.91 31.91 2.40
CA LYS A 286 2.18 32.63 2.58
C LYS A 286 2.13 33.38 3.91
N PRO A 287 3.29 33.51 4.61
CA PRO A 287 3.38 34.36 5.80
C PRO A 287 3.03 35.81 5.43
N GLU A 288 2.37 36.50 6.36
CA GLU A 288 1.96 37.90 6.19
C GLU A 288 3.17 38.83 5.99
N GLU A 289 3.20 39.50 4.87
CA GLU A 289 3.95 40.73 4.67
C GLU A 289 2.88 41.81 4.40
N ASP A 290 2.86 42.89 5.22
CA ASP A 290 1.91 44.02 5.13
C ASP A 290 0.42 43.75 5.48
N GLY A 291 0.12 42.83 6.41
CA GLY A 291 -1.25 42.65 6.94
C GLY A 291 -2.27 42.11 5.91
N ARG A 292 -1.82 41.59 4.77
CA ARG A 292 -2.66 40.90 3.77
C ARG A 292 -2.36 39.41 3.79
N GLN A 293 -3.39 38.61 4.04
CA GLN A 293 -3.27 37.16 3.95
C GLN A 293 -3.30 36.74 2.47
N GLY A 294 -2.17 36.27 1.97
CA GLY A 294 -2.01 35.75 0.62
C GLY A 294 -1.63 34.25 0.63
N GLY A 295 -1.68 33.63 -0.52
CA GLY A 295 -1.29 32.22 -0.66
C GLY A 295 -1.10 31.81 -2.10
N THR A 296 -0.74 30.55 -2.31
CA THR A 296 -0.62 29.92 -3.62
C THR A 296 -1.55 28.72 -3.68
N ILE A 297 -2.36 28.64 -4.75
CA ILE A 297 -3.16 27.47 -5.07
C ILE A 297 -2.45 26.76 -6.22
N GLN A 298 -2.15 25.49 -6.05
CA GLN A 298 -1.51 24.64 -7.03
C GLN A 298 -2.48 23.55 -7.44
N ILE A 299 -2.81 23.46 -8.73
CA ILE A 299 -3.72 22.47 -9.30
C ILE A 299 -2.87 21.57 -10.21
N GLU A 300 -2.93 20.27 -9.99
CA GLU A 300 -2.26 19.27 -10.83
C GLU A 300 -3.22 18.87 -11.97
N TYR A 301 -2.71 18.75 -13.21
CA TYR A 301 -3.44 18.23 -14.35
C TYR A 301 -2.60 17.16 -15.06
N TYR A 302 -3.24 16.18 -15.68
CA TYR A 302 -2.56 15.00 -16.22
C TYR A 302 -2.59 14.90 -17.75
N SER A 303 -3.45 15.69 -18.43
CA SER A 303 -3.55 15.77 -19.89
C SER A 303 -4.02 17.15 -20.33
N ALA A 304 -3.91 17.47 -21.64
CA ALA A 304 -4.46 18.70 -22.21
C ALA A 304 -5.99 18.76 -22.05
N GLU A 305 -6.68 17.64 -22.24
CA GLU A 305 -8.14 17.50 -22.06
C GLU A 305 -8.55 17.75 -20.61
N ASP A 306 -7.75 17.28 -19.64
CA ASP A 306 -7.99 17.53 -18.23
C ASP A 306 -7.84 19.02 -17.87
N LEU A 307 -6.88 19.69 -18.48
CA LEU A 307 -6.70 21.14 -18.32
C LEU A 307 -7.88 21.94 -18.88
N GLU A 308 -8.41 21.56 -20.06
CA GLU A 308 -9.61 22.18 -20.65
C GLU A 308 -10.83 21.96 -19.74
N ARG A 309 -11.05 20.77 -19.25
CA ARG A 309 -12.13 20.46 -18.29
C ARG A 309 -12.04 21.30 -17.02
N ILE A 310 -10.83 21.44 -16.42
CA ILE A 310 -10.61 22.27 -15.23
C ILE A 310 -10.93 23.74 -15.56
N TYR A 311 -10.54 24.22 -16.73
CA TYR A 311 -10.84 25.57 -17.18
C TYR A 311 -12.33 25.83 -17.36
N GLU A 312 -13.08 24.90 -17.96
CA GLU A 312 -14.54 24.98 -18.11
C GLU A 312 -15.26 25.03 -16.76
N VAL A 313 -14.86 24.17 -15.78
CA VAL A 313 -15.44 24.17 -14.44
C VAL A 313 -15.19 25.51 -13.74
N LEU A 314 -14.01 26.11 -13.91
CA LEU A 314 -13.71 27.43 -13.33
C LEU A 314 -14.49 28.57 -14.01
N GLN A 315 -14.85 28.43 -15.30
CA GLN A 315 -15.71 29.40 -15.99
C GLN A 315 -17.17 29.29 -15.61
N GLN A 316 -17.72 28.09 -15.47
CA GLN A 316 -19.13 27.87 -15.08
C GLN A 316 -19.46 28.44 -13.69
N GLY A 317 -18.49 28.54 -12.79
CA GLY A 317 -18.66 29.18 -11.48
C GLY A 317 -18.86 30.72 -11.52
N HIS A 318 -18.80 31.34 -12.69
CA HIS A 318 -19.01 32.78 -12.84
C HIS A 318 -20.47 33.21 -13.04
N GLU A 319 -21.40 32.25 -13.26
CA GLU A 319 -22.84 32.54 -13.45
C GLU A 319 -23.68 32.42 -12.18
N ASP A 320 -23.19 31.78 -11.11
CA ASP A 320 -23.84 31.71 -9.81
C ASP A 320 -23.18 32.67 -8.80
N GLU A 321 -23.91 33.69 -8.36
CA GLU A 321 -23.49 34.70 -7.39
C GLU A 321 -22.88 34.08 -6.14
N LEU A 322 -21.56 34.28 -5.95
CA LEU A 322 -20.88 33.96 -4.70
C LEU A 322 -21.52 34.74 -3.53
N PRO A 323 -21.96 34.10 -2.46
CA PRO A 323 -22.44 34.80 -1.28
C PRO A 323 -21.31 35.61 -0.69
N THR A 324 -21.50 36.93 -0.63
CA THR A 324 -20.52 37.85 -0.02
C THR A 324 -20.23 37.44 1.42
N PRO A 325 -18.93 37.34 1.82
CA PRO A 325 -18.57 36.98 3.18
C PRO A 325 -19.09 38.04 4.15
N LYS A 326 -19.93 37.62 5.12
CA LYS A 326 -20.41 38.50 6.20
C LYS A 326 -19.23 38.98 7.03
N PRO A 327 -19.12 40.30 7.35
CA PRO A 327 -18.02 40.81 8.16
C PRO A 327 -18.06 40.20 9.56
N ILE A 328 -16.92 39.66 9.99
CA ILE A 328 -16.73 39.11 11.33
C ILE A 328 -16.84 40.29 12.33
N ARG A 329 -17.88 40.30 13.15
CA ARG A 329 -18.00 41.23 14.30
C ARG A 329 -16.85 40.94 15.27
N ARG A 330 -15.96 41.90 15.44
CA ARG A 330 -14.98 41.90 16.55
C ARG A 330 -15.75 41.96 17.88
N LEU A 331 -15.66 40.91 18.67
CA LEU A 331 -16.02 40.94 20.07
C LEU A 331 -14.87 41.64 20.80
N HIS A 332 -15.14 42.84 21.27
CA HIS A 332 -14.33 43.51 22.29
C HIS A 332 -14.62 42.82 23.63
N VAL A 333 -13.57 42.23 24.24
CA VAL A 333 -13.40 42.09 25.69
C VAL A 333 -11.96 42.48 26.02
#